data_f746d6d52cd5f410b0cbdd5840e1c301
#
_entry.id   f746d6d52cd5f410b0cbdd5840e1c301
#
_cell.length_a   1.000
_cell.length_b   1.000
_cell.length_c   1.000
_cell.angle_alpha   90.00
_cell.angle_beta   90.00
_cell.angle_gamma   90.00
#
_symmetry.space_group_name_H-M   'P 1'
#
loop_
_entity.id
_entity.type
_entity.pdbx_description
1 polymer ?
#
loop_
_entity_poly.entity_id
_entity_poly.type
_entity_poly.pdbx_seq_one_letter_code
_entity_poly.pdbx_strand_id
1 'polypeptide(L)'
;MRRFWLALALVVGVSTSGPAGEVNLTVVNVVTPQDVKIWEPTSLFAKKGDSVMLKLINRHQDEHGYEVAAFGVKEVVEGGKSKDVKFTADKAGIFPIKCHLHPAHVVGQLVVLE
;
A
#
# COMPACT_ATOMS: atom_id res chain seq x y z
N MET A 1 17.28 4.38 58.54
CA MET A 1 16.07 4.82 57.84
C MET A 1 16.21 4.58 56.36
N ARG A 2 15.41 3.68 55.88
CA ARG A 2 15.39 3.40 54.45
C ARG A 2 14.41 4.34 53.77
N ARG A 3 14.93 5.21 52.96
CA ARG A 3 14.04 6.02 52.08
C ARG A 3 13.75 5.21 50.84
N PHE A 4 12.50 4.80 50.69
CA PHE A 4 12.03 4.23 49.48
C PHE A 4 11.71 5.36 48.52
N TRP A 5 12.52 5.50 47.49
CA TRP A 5 12.16 6.34 46.37
C TRP A 5 11.28 5.51 45.47
N LEU A 6 10.01 5.73 45.57
CA LEU A 6 9.11 5.32 44.49
C LEU A 6 9.47 6.19 43.31
N ALA A 7 10.26 5.65 42.43
CA ALA A 7 10.35 6.16 41.10
C ALA A 7 8.98 5.92 40.48
N LEU A 8 8.16 6.96 40.49
CA LEU A 8 6.96 6.97 39.69
C LEU A 8 7.46 6.99 38.25
N ALA A 9 7.56 5.84 37.62
CA ALA A 9 7.73 5.76 36.21
C ALA A 9 6.43 6.33 35.60
N LEU A 10 6.49 7.58 35.22
CA LEU A 10 5.43 8.19 34.42
C LEU A 10 5.45 7.44 33.10
N VAL A 11 4.66 6.39 33.01
CA VAL A 11 4.31 5.84 31.71
C VAL A 11 3.42 6.87 31.07
N VAL A 12 4.02 7.80 30.36
CA VAL A 12 3.28 8.58 29.38
C VAL A 12 2.74 7.57 28.41
N GLY A 13 1.49 7.22 28.57
CA GLY A 13 0.79 6.49 27.54
C GLY A 13 0.76 7.34 26.29
N VAL A 14 1.81 7.23 25.49
CA VAL A 14 1.75 7.71 24.14
C VAL A 14 0.70 6.82 23.48
N SER A 15 -0.44 7.39 23.11
CA SER A 15 -1.36 6.68 22.24
C SER A 15 -0.64 6.49 20.91
N THR A 16 0.06 5.44 20.84
CA THR A 16 0.66 5.06 19.61
C THR A 16 -0.38 4.30 18.81
N SER A 17 -0.71 4.82 17.66
CA SER A 17 -0.80 3.95 16.52
C SER A 17 0.44 3.06 16.65
N GLY A 18 0.32 1.76 16.81
CA GLY A 18 1.42 0.84 17.07
C GLY A 18 2.65 1.11 16.18
N PRO A 19 3.81 0.51 16.50
CA PRO A 19 5.02 0.73 15.74
C PRO A 19 4.76 0.50 14.25
N ALA A 20 5.38 1.33 13.42
CA ALA A 20 5.41 1.12 11.99
C ALA A 20 5.91 -0.30 11.72
N GLY A 21 5.18 -1.03 10.91
CA GLY A 21 5.44 -2.42 10.60
C GLY A 21 5.70 -2.66 9.13
N GLU A 22 5.80 -3.92 8.80
CA GLU A 22 5.84 -4.37 7.42
C GLU A 22 4.46 -4.90 7.02
N VAL A 23 3.96 -4.44 5.88
CA VAL A 23 2.67 -4.84 5.35
C VAL A 23 2.90 -5.49 3.99
N ASN A 24 2.37 -6.69 3.82
CA ASN A 24 2.41 -7.41 2.55
C ASN A 24 1.04 -7.33 1.89
N LEU A 25 0.98 -6.69 0.74
CA LEU A 25 -0.24 -6.52 -0.04
C LEU A 25 -0.07 -7.19 -1.39
N THR A 26 -1.16 -7.75 -1.89
CA THR A 26 -1.19 -8.38 -3.22
C THR A 26 -2.34 -7.80 -4.01
N VAL A 27 -2.07 -7.37 -5.22
CA VAL A 27 -3.08 -6.91 -6.17
C VAL A 27 -2.96 -7.71 -7.47
N VAL A 28 -4.10 -7.96 -8.08
CA VAL A 28 -4.19 -8.77 -9.29
C VAL A 28 -4.89 -7.96 -10.37
N ASN A 29 -4.27 -7.85 -11.53
CA ASN A 29 -4.93 -7.29 -12.69
C ASN A 29 -5.74 -8.39 -13.38
N VAL A 30 -7.02 -8.12 -13.57
CA VAL A 30 -7.96 -9.03 -14.21
C VAL A 30 -8.78 -8.29 -15.25
N VAL A 31 -9.30 -9.02 -16.22
CA VAL A 31 -10.24 -8.52 -17.21
C VAL A 31 -11.57 -9.21 -16.99
N THR A 32 -12.62 -8.44 -16.84
CA THR A 32 -13.97 -8.99 -16.67
C THR A 32 -14.55 -9.44 -18.02
N PRO A 33 -15.64 -10.23 -18.01
CA PRO A 33 -16.32 -10.59 -19.25
C PRO A 33 -16.83 -9.39 -20.07
N GLN A 34 -17.02 -8.23 -19.42
CA GLN A 34 -17.42 -6.98 -20.08
C GLN A 34 -16.22 -6.15 -20.57
N ASP A 35 -15.03 -6.75 -20.60
CA ASP A 35 -13.78 -6.11 -21.00
C ASP A 35 -13.36 -4.94 -20.08
N VAL A 36 -13.77 -4.98 -18.83
CA VAL A 36 -13.29 -4.03 -17.82
C VAL A 36 -11.98 -4.55 -17.24
N LYS A 37 -10.95 -3.74 -17.33
CA LYS A 37 -9.60 -4.05 -16.84
C LYS A 37 -9.41 -3.36 -15.50
N ILE A 38 -9.16 -4.13 -14.45
CA ILE A 38 -9.03 -3.61 -13.09
C ILE A 38 -7.89 -4.29 -12.33
N TRP A 39 -7.32 -3.55 -11.40
CA TRP A 39 -6.47 -4.09 -10.37
C TRP A 39 -7.31 -4.31 -9.11
N GLU A 40 -7.35 -5.54 -8.62
CA GLU A 40 -8.10 -5.91 -7.42
C GLU A 40 -7.16 -6.37 -6.30
N PRO A 41 -7.42 -5.94 -5.06
CA PRO A 41 -8.43 -4.97 -4.63
C PRO A 41 -8.12 -3.55 -5.08
N THR A 42 -9.16 -2.74 -5.28
CA THR A 42 -9.02 -1.35 -5.70
C THR A 42 -8.62 -0.42 -4.56
N SER A 43 -8.95 -0.80 -3.33
CA SER A 43 -8.58 -0.03 -2.14
C SER A 43 -7.59 -0.82 -1.31
N LEU A 44 -6.45 -0.19 -1.03
CA LEU A 44 -5.41 -0.73 -0.18
C LEU A 44 -5.28 0.12 1.08
N PHE A 45 -4.88 -0.52 2.17
CA PHE A 45 -4.73 0.16 3.46
C PHE A 45 -3.35 -0.11 4.05
N ALA A 46 -2.75 0.93 4.58
CA ALA A 46 -1.51 0.87 5.35
C ALA A 46 -1.58 1.89 6.48
N LYS A 47 -0.66 1.81 7.42
CA LYS A 47 -0.49 2.82 8.47
C LYS A 47 0.71 3.69 8.14
N LYS A 48 0.64 4.94 8.54
CA LYS A 48 1.76 5.86 8.37
C LYS A 48 3.04 5.28 8.96
N GLY A 49 4.08 5.25 8.16
CA GLY A 49 5.38 4.70 8.53
C GLY A 49 5.58 3.24 8.14
N ASP A 50 4.53 2.54 7.70
CA ASP A 50 4.66 1.15 7.29
C ASP A 50 5.58 1.00 6.08
N SER A 51 6.38 -0.06 6.12
CA SER A 51 7.09 -0.56 4.95
C SER A 51 6.12 -1.47 4.18
N VAL A 52 5.76 -1.07 2.98
CA VAL A 52 4.79 -1.80 2.16
C VAL A 52 5.53 -2.63 1.13
N MET A 53 5.29 -3.93 1.17
CA MET A 53 5.70 -4.87 0.13
C MET A 53 4.48 -5.19 -0.72
N LEU A 54 4.48 -4.73 -1.95
CA LEU A 54 3.34 -4.84 -2.85
C LEU A 54 3.67 -5.83 -3.96
N LYS A 55 2.89 -6.91 -4.04
CA LYS A 55 3.00 -7.88 -5.11
C LYS A 55 1.96 -7.57 -6.18
N LEU A 56 2.43 -7.31 -7.39
CA LEU A 56 1.60 -7.03 -8.55
C LEU A 56 1.54 -8.28 -9.44
N ILE A 57 0.35 -8.83 -9.63
CA ILE A 57 0.14 -10.02 -10.45
C ILE A 57 -0.73 -9.63 -11.64
N ASN A 58 -0.21 -9.78 -12.85
CA ASN A 58 -0.97 -9.52 -14.06
C ASN A 58 -1.46 -10.84 -14.66
N ARG A 59 -2.76 -11.08 -14.60
CA ARG A 59 -3.39 -12.27 -15.19
C ARG A 59 -3.90 -12.05 -16.61
N HIS A 60 -3.79 -10.83 -17.10
CA HIS A 60 -4.12 -10.54 -18.49
C HIS A 60 -2.92 -10.88 -19.40
N GLN A 61 -3.17 -11.02 -20.68
CA GLN A 61 -2.12 -11.29 -21.67
C GLN A 61 -1.32 -10.06 -22.05
N ASP A 62 -1.93 -8.87 -21.89
CA ASP A 62 -1.27 -7.59 -22.19
C ASP A 62 -0.58 -7.03 -20.97
N GLU A 63 0.40 -6.17 -21.18
CA GLU A 63 1.05 -5.45 -20.10
C GLU A 63 0.11 -4.42 -19.45
N HIS A 64 0.28 -4.21 -18.16
CA HIS A 64 -0.48 -3.23 -17.41
C HIS A 64 0.42 -2.43 -16.50
N GLY A 65 0.08 -1.15 -16.34
CA GLY A 65 0.78 -0.26 -15.44
C GLY A 65 0.15 -0.23 -14.05
N TYR A 66 0.95 0.11 -13.08
CA TYR A 66 0.51 0.36 -11.70
C TYR A 66 1.28 1.54 -11.16
N GLU A 67 0.58 2.64 -10.92
CA GLU A 67 1.20 3.87 -10.47
C GLU A 67 0.56 4.37 -9.18
N VAL A 68 1.40 4.58 -8.17
CA VAL A 68 1.06 5.32 -6.95
C VAL A 68 2.01 6.51 -6.90
N ALA A 69 1.65 7.56 -7.59
CA ALA A 69 2.55 8.71 -7.80
C ALA A 69 3.01 9.34 -6.50
N ALA A 70 2.15 9.36 -5.48
CA ALA A 70 2.46 9.94 -4.18
C ALA A 70 3.67 9.30 -3.49
N PHE A 71 3.98 8.04 -3.81
CA PHE A 71 5.09 7.30 -3.22
C PHE A 71 6.14 6.87 -4.24
N GLY A 72 6.12 7.48 -5.41
CA GLY A 72 7.11 7.20 -6.45
C GLY A 72 7.01 5.82 -7.09
N VAL A 73 5.89 5.14 -6.94
CA VAL A 73 5.65 3.84 -7.55
C VAL A 73 5.13 4.03 -8.96
N LYS A 74 5.83 3.46 -9.93
CA LYS A 74 5.42 3.46 -11.34
C LYS A 74 6.02 2.23 -12.01
N GLU A 75 5.21 1.21 -12.17
CA GLU A 75 5.66 -0.09 -12.64
C GLU A 75 4.85 -0.55 -13.86
N VAL A 76 5.50 -1.32 -14.71
CA VAL A 76 4.86 -2.04 -15.81
C VAL A 76 5.01 -3.51 -15.56
N VAL A 77 3.90 -4.24 -15.55
CA VAL A 77 3.88 -5.68 -15.34
C VAL A 77 3.47 -6.35 -16.65
N GLU A 78 4.37 -7.15 -17.19
CA GLU A 78 4.12 -7.89 -18.43
C GLU A 78 2.98 -8.89 -18.24
N GLY A 79 2.32 -9.23 -19.35
CA GLY A 79 1.23 -10.20 -19.34
C GLY A 79 1.64 -11.54 -18.74
N GLY A 80 0.83 -12.05 -17.82
CA GLY A 80 1.09 -13.32 -17.16
C GLY A 80 2.23 -13.32 -16.16
N LYS A 81 2.82 -12.15 -15.87
CA LYS A 81 3.95 -12.01 -14.94
C LYS A 81 3.53 -11.36 -13.64
N SER A 82 4.44 -11.36 -12.69
CA SER A 82 4.29 -10.66 -11.43
C SER A 82 5.54 -9.84 -11.13
N LYS A 83 5.37 -8.83 -10.28
CA LYS A 83 6.45 -7.93 -9.87
C LYS A 83 6.24 -7.55 -8.41
N ASP A 84 7.34 -7.49 -7.66
CA ASP A 84 7.32 -7.01 -6.27
C ASP A 84 7.82 -5.58 -6.22
N VAL A 85 7.11 -4.74 -5.48
CA VAL A 85 7.45 -3.33 -5.27
C VAL A 85 7.49 -3.05 -3.78
N LYS A 86 8.48 -2.31 -3.36
CA LYS A 86 8.62 -1.90 -1.96
C LYS A 86 8.64 -0.39 -1.86
N PHE A 87 7.85 0.16 -0.94
CA PHE A 87 7.86 1.58 -0.62
C PHE A 87 7.47 1.80 0.85
N THR A 88 7.75 2.99 1.34
CA THR A 88 7.35 3.39 2.69
C THR A 88 6.14 4.32 2.60
N ALA A 89 5.08 3.99 3.34
CA ALA A 89 3.89 4.82 3.43
C ALA A 89 4.14 5.95 4.44
N ASP A 90 4.97 6.93 4.09
CA ASP A 90 5.50 7.94 5.00
C ASP A 90 4.58 9.14 5.23
N LYS A 91 3.41 9.17 4.63
CA LYS A 91 2.41 10.22 4.82
C LYS A 91 1.01 9.65 4.82
N ALA A 92 0.19 10.13 5.75
CA ALA A 92 -1.21 9.74 5.85
C ALA A 92 -2.06 10.46 4.81
N GLY A 93 -3.14 9.81 4.38
CA GLY A 93 -4.06 10.36 3.40
C GLY A 93 -4.64 9.31 2.48
N ILE A 94 -5.33 9.78 1.45
CA ILE A 94 -5.91 8.95 0.40
C ILE A 94 -5.21 9.32 -0.91
N PHE A 95 -4.58 8.34 -1.53
CA PHE A 95 -3.75 8.56 -2.71
C PHE A 95 -4.26 7.73 -3.88
N PRO A 96 -4.39 8.31 -5.07
CA PRO A 96 -4.88 7.59 -6.24
C PRO A 96 -3.88 6.54 -6.72
N ILE A 97 -4.43 5.43 -7.20
CA ILE A 97 -3.72 4.37 -7.89
C ILE A 97 -4.30 4.28 -9.30
N LYS A 98 -3.45 4.26 -10.30
CA LYS A 98 -3.91 4.18 -11.68
C LYS A 98 -2.99 3.34 -12.56
N CYS A 99 -3.53 2.83 -13.65
CA CYS A 99 -2.74 2.24 -14.72
C CYS A 99 -2.31 3.36 -15.66
N HIS A 100 -1.04 3.73 -15.62
CA HIS A 100 -0.52 4.84 -16.42
C HIS A 100 -0.38 4.51 -17.92
N LEU A 101 -0.49 3.24 -18.28
CA LEU A 101 -0.43 2.80 -19.68
C LEU A 101 -1.82 2.82 -20.36
N HIS A 102 -2.88 2.75 -19.56
CA HIS A 102 -4.24 2.62 -20.06
C HIS A 102 -5.17 3.56 -19.29
N PRO A 103 -5.36 4.80 -19.75
CA PRO A 103 -6.15 5.81 -19.03
C PRO A 103 -7.59 5.39 -18.71
N ALA A 104 -8.14 4.42 -19.45
CA ALA A 104 -9.50 3.91 -19.22
C ALA A 104 -9.59 2.88 -18.09
N HIS A 105 -8.49 2.50 -17.47
CA HIS A 105 -8.50 1.56 -16.37
C HIS A 105 -9.12 2.17 -15.12
N VAL A 106 -9.81 1.32 -14.37
CA VAL A 106 -10.39 1.72 -13.09
C VAL A 106 -9.29 2.17 -12.15
N VAL A 107 -9.48 3.35 -11.59
CA VAL A 107 -8.56 3.93 -10.62
C VAL A 107 -8.88 3.35 -9.24
N GLY A 108 -7.85 2.91 -8.54
CA GLY A 108 -7.93 2.50 -7.14
C GLY A 108 -7.43 3.59 -6.21
N GLN A 109 -7.28 3.25 -4.95
CA GLN A 109 -6.75 4.17 -3.95
C GLN A 109 -5.94 3.44 -2.88
N LEU A 110 -4.90 4.10 -2.43
CA LEU A 110 -4.16 3.71 -1.23
C LEU A 110 -4.58 4.63 -0.10
N VAL A 111 -5.10 4.04 0.97
CA VAL A 111 -5.48 4.76 2.19
C VAL A 111 -4.40 4.51 3.23
N VAL A 112 -3.72 5.57 3.63
CA VAL A 112 -2.70 5.51 4.69
C VAL A 112 -3.28 6.16 5.93
N LEU A 113 -3.47 5.34 6.95
CA LEU A 113 -4.03 5.75 8.24
C LEU A 113 -2.94 6.37 9.12
N GLU A 114 -3.35 7.31 9.97
CA GLU A 114 -2.47 7.89 10.99
C GLU A 114 -1.96 6.85 11.98
#